data_92619589bd4b9ef2a94d7373233a3a4b
#
_entry.id   92619589bd4b9ef2a94d7373233a3a4b
#
_cell.length_a   1.000
_cell.length_b   1.000
_cell.length_c   1.000
_cell.angle_alpha   90.00
_cell.angle_beta   90.00
_cell.angle_gamma   90.00
#
_symmetry.space_group_name_H-M   'P 1'
#
loop_
_entity.id
_entity.type
_entity.pdbx_description
1 polymer ?
#
loop_
_entity_poly.entity_id
_entity_poly.type
_entity_poly.pdbx_seq_one_letter_code
_entity_poly.pdbx_strand_id
1 'polypeptide(L)'
;FDTDGQVHGSAWGFQKLGHKRIGFNTDAPVVPEEELSLQAAMGVRYGMDDSNADGVRGLTCIPAVTSGLENKIGSIEPGLDADLLIVTGDPVDPRTSVEAVYQDGRRIYDTQTSRRRW
;
A
#
# COMPACT_ATOMS: atom_id res chain seq x y z
N PHE A 1 6.09 14.77 -19.10
CA PHE A 1 6.73 13.90 -20.09
C PHE A 1 8.22 14.10 -20.01
N ASP A 2 8.96 13.01 -19.93
CA ASP A 2 10.42 13.04 -19.99
C ASP A 2 10.91 13.25 -21.44
N THR A 3 12.20 13.53 -21.61
CA THR A 3 12.82 13.75 -22.94
C THR A 3 12.76 12.53 -23.85
N ASP A 4 12.50 11.34 -23.29
CA ASP A 4 12.28 10.09 -24.02
C ASP A 4 10.82 9.87 -24.46
N GLY A 5 9.92 10.83 -24.17
CA GLY A 5 8.48 10.75 -24.45
C GLY A 5 7.70 9.87 -23.52
N GLN A 6 8.32 9.35 -22.44
CA GLN A 6 7.64 8.54 -21.44
C GLN A 6 6.97 9.40 -20.36
N VAL A 7 5.89 8.88 -19.78
CA VAL A 7 5.23 9.50 -18.62
C VAL A 7 5.78 8.83 -17.37
N HIS A 8 6.42 9.63 -16.52
CA HIS A 8 6.88 9.18 -15.22
C HIS A 8 6.07 9.83 -14.10
N GLY A 9 5.78 9.04 -13.06
CA GLY A 9 5.08 9.51 -11.88
C GLY A 9 6.01 10.19 -10.87
N SER A 10 5.42 10.91 -9.90
CA SER A 10 6.17 11.56 -8.83
C SER A 10 7.01 10.58 -8.01
N ALA A 11 6.50 9.36 -7.74
CA ALA A 11 7.23 8.32 -7.01
C ALA A 11 8.55 7.95 -7.71
N TRP A 12 8.53 7.76 -9.04
CA TRP A 12 9.75 7.58 -9.83
C TRP A 12 10.71 8.75 -9.69
N GLY A 13 10.20 9.99 -9.78
CA GLY A 13 11.02 11.18 -9.64
C GLY A 13 11.74 11.26 -8.30
N PHE A 14 11.03 10.97 -7.21
CA PHE A 14 11.64 10.91 -5.88
C PHE A 14 12.68 9.79 -5.76
N GLN A 15 12.43 8.60 -6.29
CA GLN A 15 13.44 7.52 -6.32
C GLN A 15 14.70 7.93 -7.10
N LYS A 16 14.54 8.57 -8.25
CA LYS A 16 15.68 9.10 -9.05
C LYS A 16 16.50 10.13 -8.29
N LEU A 17 15.90 10.90 -7.41
CA LEU A 17 16.58 11.85 -6.52
C LEU A 17 17.19 11.18 -5.26
N GLY A 18 17.10 9.85 -5.16
CA GLY A 18 17.70 9.06 -4.07
C GLY A 18 16.81 8.85 -2.85
N HIS A 19 15.54 9.25 -2.91
CA HIS A 19 14.58 8.95 -1.84
C HIS A 19 14.24 7.46 -1.84
N LYS A 20 14.43 6.81 -0.69
CA LYS A 20 14.18 5.36 -0.51
C LYS A 20 12.92 5.05 0.31
N ARG A 21 12.25 6.06 0.84
CA ARG A 21 11.05 5.93 1.65
C ARG A 21 9.94 6.73 1.00
N ILE A 22 9.12 6.06 0.21
CA ILE A 22 7.99 6.66 -0.49
C ILE A 22 6.73 6.03 0.09
N GLY A 23 5.95 6.82 0.82
CA GLY A 23 4.63 6.43 1.30
C GLY A 23 3.54 6.92 0.35
N PHE A 24 2.42 6.23 0.32
CA PHE A 24 1.24 6.61 -0.45
C PHE A 24 0.15 7.12 0.49
N ASN A 25 -0.63 8.06 -0.01
CA ASN A 25 -1.73 8.67 0.72
C ASN A 25 -2.85 9.04 -0.25
N THR A 26 -4.08 8.92 0.19
CA THR A 26 -5.26 9.38 -0.55
C THR A 26 -5.67 10.79 -0.18
N ASP A 27 -5.20 11.30 0.96
CA ASP A 27 -5.66 12.59 1.52
C ASP A 27 -7.19 12.65 1.61
N ALA A 28 -7.78 11.55 2.11
CA ALA A 28 -9.24 11.45 2.20
C ALA A 28 -9.85 12.68 2.90
N PRO A 29 -10.94 13.24 2.38
CA PRO A 29 -11.82 12.69 1.34
C PRO A 29 -11.50 13.12 -0.11
N VAL A 30 -10.29 13.62 -0.38
CA VAL A 30 -9.90 14.05 -1.73
C VAL A 30 -9.92 12.87 -2.71
N VAL A 31 -9.33 11.75 -2.28
CA VAL A 31 -9.46 10.44 -2.93
C VAL A 31 -10.02 9.47 -1.89
N PRO A 32 -10.97 8.58 -2.23
CA PRO A 32 -11.50 7.60 -1.31
C PRO A 32 -10.41 6.72 -0.69
N GLU A 33 -10.55 6.35 0.58
CA GLU A 33 -9.55 5.53 1.29
C GLU A 33 -9.35 4.16 0.64
N GLU A 34 -10.41 3.56 0.08
CA GLU A 34 -10.37 2.29 -0.64
C GLU A 34 -9.49 2.31 -1.88
N GLU A 35 -9.12 3.48 -2.40
CA GLU A 35 -8.22 3.63 -3.54
C GLU A 35 -6.73 3.71 -3.14
N LEU A 36 -6.38 3.51 -1.88
CA LEU A 36 -5.00 3.64 -1.42
C LEU A 36 -4.04 2.65 -2.15
N SER A 37 -4.46 1.41 -2.36
CA SER A 37 -3.68 0.42 -3.12
C SER A 37 -3.49 0.83 -4.58
N LEU A 38 -4.49 1.51 -5.18
CA LEU A 38 -4.40 2.06 -6.52
C LEU A 38 -3.34 3.16 -6.61
N GLN A 39 -3.15 3.98 -5.57
CA GLN A 39 -2.08 4.98 -5.55
C GLN A 39 -0.69 4.34 -5.66
N ALA A 40 -0.46 3.23 -4.95
CA ALA A 40 0.78 2.46 -5.06
C ALA A 40 0.93 1.81 -6.44
N ALA A 41 -0.13 1.19 -6.96
CA ALA A 41 -0.17 0.61 -8.30
C ALA A 41 0.17 1.63 -9.39
N MET A 42 -0.36 2.85 -9.29
CA MET A 42 -0.04 3.96 -10.21
C MET A 42 1.43 4.39 -10.07
N GLY A 43 1.97 4.42 -8.84
CA GLY A 43 3.40 4.68 -8.61
C GLY A 43 4.28 3.70 -9.40
N VAL A 44 4.03 2.40 -9.28
CA VAL A 44 4.75 1.33 -9.99
C VAL A 44 4.52 1.44 -11.50
N ARG A 45 3.28 1.61 -11.94
CA ARG A 45 2.93 1.74 -13.35
C ARG A 45 3.67 2.88 -14.04
N TYR A 46 3.88 3.97 -13.35
CA TYR A 46 4.58 5.15 -13.88
C TYR A 46 6.06 5.23 -13.48
N GLY A 47 6.67 4.07 -13.31
CA GLY A 47 8.12 3.89 -13.34
C GLY A 47 8.81 3.79 -12.00
N MET A 48 8.07 3.80 -10.86
CA MET A 48 8.68 3.49 -9.57
C MET A 48 9.24 2.06 -9.62
N ASP A 49 10.52 1.90 -9.24
CA ASP A 49 11.12 0.58 -9.09
C ASP A 49 10.50 -0.13 -7.87
N ASP A 50 9.93 -1.30 -8.10
CA ASP A 50 9.28 -2.14 -7.10
C ASP A 50 10.04 -3.44 -6.80
N SER A 51 11.31 -3.52 -7.20
CA SER A 51 12.15 -4.72 -7.01
C SER A 51 12.30 -5.16 -5.56
N ASN A 52 12.08 -4.25 -4.61
CA ASN A 52 12.10 -4.50 -3.16
C ASN A 52 10.69 -4.45 -2.54
N ALA A 53 9.63 -4.65 -3.30
CA ALA A 53 8.24 -4.48 -2.88
C ALA A 53 7.96 -3.07 -2.30
N ASP A 54 8.56 -2.04 -2.90
CA ASP A 54 8.47 -0.66 -2.42
C ASP A 54 7.03 -0.13 -2.49
N GLY A 55 6.21 -0.65 -3.40
CA GLY A 55 4.77 -0.35 -3.45
C GLY A 55 4.05 -0.82 -2.18
N VAL A 56 4.23 -2.07 -1.79
CA VAL A 56 3.64 -2.62 -0.54
C VAL A 56 4.22 -1.94 0.69
N ARG A 57 5.53 -1.71 0.72
CA ARG A 57 6.19 -0.99 1.81
C ARG A 57 5.67 0.42 1.97
N GLY A 58 5.35 1.08 0.86
CA GLY A 58 4.75 2.42 0.84
C GLY A 58 3.31 2.46 1.38
N LEU A 59 2.65 1.31 1.45
CA LEU A 59 1.32 1.14 2.05
C LEU A 59 1.36 0.70 3.52
N THR A 60 2.51 0.22 4.01
CA THR A 60 2.62 -0.47 5.31
C THR A 60 3.72 0.12 6.19
N CYS A 61 4.94 -0.40 6.12
CA CYS A 61 6.01 -0.03 7.04
C CYS A 61 6.48 1.43 6.89
N ILE A 62 6.43 2.01 5.70
CA ILE A 62 6.87 3.41 5.51
C ILE A 62 5.91 4.39 6.19
N PRO A 63 4.58 4.32 6.02
CA PRO A 63 3.65 5.12 6.80
C PRO A 63 3.77 4.90 8.31
N ALA A 64 3.98 3.66 8.76
CA ALA A 64 4.19 3.36 10.18
C ALA A 64 5.40 4.11 10.75
N VAL A 65 6.56 4.05 10.07
CA VAL A 65 7.77 4.80 10.45
C VAL A 65 7.52 6.32 10.43
N THR A 66 6.83 6.82 9.43
CA THR A 66 6.56 8.26 9.28
C THR A 66 5.67 8.78 10.42
N SER A 67 4.79 7.91 10.92
CA SER A 67 3.87 8.21 12.03
C SER A 67 4.44 7.87 13.42
N GLY A 68 5.64 7.31 13.50
CA GLY A 68 6.26 6.86 14.75
C GLY A 68 5.58 5.62 15.37
N LEU A 69 4.97 4.79 14.54
CA LEU A 69 4.21 3.60 14.93
C LEU A 69 4.90 2.28 14.53
N GLU A 70 6.14 2.32 14.07
CA GLU A 70 6.91 1.17 13.57
C GLU A 70 7.13 0.06 14.62
N ASN A 71 7.02 0.40 15.90
CA ASN A 71 7.10 -0.57 17.00
C ASN A 71 5.74 -1.22 17.33
N LYS A 72 4.70 -0.90 16.56
CA LYS A 72 3.35 -1.40 16.75
C LYS A 72 2.78 -2.07 15.51
N ILE A 73 2.91 -1.43 14.36
CA ILE A 73 2.27 -1.81 13.10
C ILE A 73 3.23 -1.67 11.91
N GLY A 74 2.79 -2.12 10.74
CA GLY A 74 3.45 -1.88 9.45
C GLY A 74 4.33 -3.01 8.97
N SER A 75 4.63 -4.00 9.82
CA SER A 75 5.39 -5.22 9.48
C SER A 75 4.73 -6.46 10.07
N ILE A 76 5.05 -7.62 9.53
CA ILE A 76 4.61 -8.92 10.08
C ILE A 76 5.78 -9.48 10.90
N GLU A 77 5.82 -9.10 12.18
CA GLU A 77 6.89 -9.46 13.10
C GLU A 77 6.31 -9.82 14.49
N PRO A 78 6.96 -10.75 15.22
CA PRO A 78 6.56 -11.05 16.59
C PRO A 78 6.62 -9.82 17.49
N GLY A 79 5.52 -9.55 18.19
CA GLY A 79 5.42 -8.41 19.11
C GLY A 79 4.73 -7.18 18.53
N LEU A 80 4.44 -7.15 17.23
CA LEU A 80 3.59 -6.13 16.62
C LEU A 80 2.12 -6.54 16.64
N ASP A 81 1.23 -5.56 16.51
CA ASP A 81 -0.20 -5.78 16.38
C ASP A 81 -0.49 -6.60 15.11
N ALA A 82 -1.36 -7.59 15.23
CA ALA A 82 -1.69 -8.48 14.12
C ALA A 82 -2.84 -7.87 13.27
N ASP A 83 -2.55 -6.71 12.65
CA ASP A 83 -3.40 -6.03 11.69
C ASP A 83 -3.02 -6.50 10.29
N LEU A 84 -3.82 -7.41 9.72
CA LEU A 84 -3.46 -8.14 8.51
C LEU A 84 -4.58 -8.11 7.48
N LEU A 85 -4.19 -8.04 6.21
CA LEU A 85 -5.06 -8.30 5.08
C LEU A 85 -4.67 -9.61 4.40
N ILE A 86 -5.65 -10.45 4.12
CA ILE A 86 -5.49 -11.58 3.19
C ILE A 86 -6.07 -11.14 1.85
N VAL A 87 -5.27 -11.25 0.81
CA VAL A 87 -5.60 -10.76 -0.52
C VAL A 87 -5.42 -11.85 -1.59
N THR A 88 -6.11 -11.71 -2.71
CA THR A 88 -6.12 -12.72 -3.79
C THR A 88 -4.86 -12.71 -4.65
N GLY A 89 -4.00 -11.71 -4.50
CA GLY A 89 -2.80 -11.54 -5.33
C GLY A 89 -1.89 -10.44 -4.82
N ASP A 90 -1.15 -9.82 -5.72
CA ASP A 90 -0.25 -8.71 -5.40
C ASP A 90 -1.06 -7.49 -4.93
N PRO A 91 -0.80 -6.93 -3.74
CA PRO A 91 -1.50 -5.75 -3.23
C PRO A 91 -1.42 -4.50 -4.12
N VAL A 92 -0.41 -4.40 -4.97
CA VAL A 92 -0.26 -3.30 -5.93
C VAL A 92 -0.81 -3.62 -7.33
N ASP A 93 -1.47 -4.77 -7.50
CA ASP A 93 -2.25 -5.06 -8.70
C ASP A 93 -3.71 -4.64 -8.46
N PRO A 94 -4.27 -3.70 -9.27
CA PRO A 94 -5.64 -3.23 -9.08
C PRO A 94 -6.73 -4.32 -9.27
N ARG A 95 -6.36 -5.51 -9.74
CA ARG A 95 -7.26 -6.67 -9.83
C ARG A 95 -7.33 -7.47 -8.53
N THR A 96 -6.44 -7.20 -7.60
CA THR A 96 -6.39 -7.87 -6.30
C THR A 96 -7.56 -7.44 -5.43
N SER A 97 -8.17 -8.40 -4.77
CA SER A 97 -9.29 -8.20 -3.85
C SER A 97 -8.92 -8.65 -2.43
N VAL A 98 -9.51 -8.00 -1.43
CA VAL A 98 -9.37 -8.42 -0.03
C VAL A 98 -10.28 -9.62 0.23
N GLU A 99 -9.73 -10.71 0.73
CA GLU A 99 -10.47 -11.92 1.14
C GLU A 99 -10.83 -11.89 2.62
N ALA A 100 -9.90 -11.44 3.47
CA ALA A 100 -10.15 -11.32 4.90
C ALA A 100 -9.38 -10.16 5.51
N VAL A 101 -9.91 -9.59 6.60
CA VAL A 101 -9.28 -8.55 7.40
C VAL A 101 -9.17 -9.02 8.84
N TYR A 102 -7.98 -8.88 9.40
CA TYR A 102 -7.70 -9.10 10.80
C TYR A 102 -7.30 -7.80 11.47
N GLN A 103 -7.82 -7.55 12.65
CA GLN A 103 -7.44 -6.45 13.54
C GLN A 103 -7.14 -7.03 14.91
N ASP A 104 -5.99 -6.72 15.48
CA ASP A 104 -5.52 -7.33 16.74
C ASP A 104 -5.61 -8.87 16.74
N GLY A 105 -5.28 -9.51 15.61
CA GLY A 105 -5.38 -10.94 15.44
C GLY A 105 -6.82 -11.51 15.36
N ARG A 106 -7.84 -10.66 15.42
CA ARG A 106 -9.25 -11.06 15.29
C ARG A 106 -9.74 -10.81 13.88
N ARG A 107 -10.29 -11.84 13.23
CA ARG A 107 -10.91 -11.69 11.91
C ARG A 107 -12.19 -10.85 12.04
N ILE A 108 -12.19 -9.67 11.41
CA ILE A 108 -13.31 -8.72 11.41
C ILE A 108 -14.07 -8.70 10.08
N TYR A 109 -13.47 -9.22 9.02
CA TYR A 109 -14.09 -9.33 7.70
C TYR A 109 -13.64 -10.62 7.01
N ASP A 110 -14.58 -11.21 6.24
CA ASP A 110 -14.36 -12.42 5.45
C ASP A 110 -15.38 -12.41 4.30
N THR A 111 -14.90 -12.57 3.08
CA THR A 111 -15.75 -12.52 1.87
C THR A 111 -16.81 -13.60 1.82
N GLN A 112 -16.61 -14.74 2.51
CA GLN A 112 -17.55 -15.85 2.50
C GLN A 112 -18.72 -15.64 3.47
N THR A 113 -18.51 -14.93 4.57
CA THR A 113 -19.48 -14.80 5.66
C THR A 113 -19.98 -13.38 5.86
N SER A 114 -19.20 -12.38 5.44
CA SER A 114 -19.56 -10.98 5.61
C SER A 114 -20.43 -10.49 4.46
N ARG A 115 -21.50 -9.73 4.77
CA ARG A 115 -22.29 -9.07 3.73
C ARG A 115 -21.45 -8.00 3.05
N ARG A 116 -21.35 -8.08 1.73
CA ARG A 116 -20.87 -6.94 0.94
C ARG A 116 -21.86 -5.78 1.09
N ARG A 117 -21.33 -4.59 1.34
CA ARG A 117 -22.15 -3.38 1.54
C ARG A 117 -22.18 -2.46 0.32
N TRP A 118 -21.63 -2.92 -0.80
CA TRP A 118 -21.63 -2.24 -2.10
C TRP A 118 -22.02 -3.18 -3.22
#